data_cdd18b9a1258904719dbff750a5c0872
#
_entry.id   cdd18b9a1258904719dbff750a5c0872
#
_cell.length_a   1.000
_cell.length_b   1.000
_cell.length_c   1.000
_cell.angle_alpha   90.00
_cell.angle_beta   90.00
_cell.angle_gamma   90.00
#
_symmetry.space_group_name_H-M   'P 1'
#
loop_
_entity.id
_entity.type
_entity.pdbx_description
1 polymer ?
#
loop_
_entity_poly.entity_id
_entity_poly.type
_entity_poly.pdbx_seq_one_letter_code
_entity_poly.pdbx_strand_id
1 'polypeptide(L)'
;MQRGKYGLTAEERRAYADDGFFVRERAIGEEEVEELRDASECAVARAASGVPSGDDYLVDGNRYREAAGSTIQFEHRTGSETIRVIEPFHHLDPRLDHLIDDPRLVEPARELVGDERIALFTDKLNLKRPREGSRFRWHQDSPYWAHFFPELHRLPNVMVSLDDAHEGNGCLRVIRGSHRQGLLPGLEGQGVLGPLFTDPAGFDENEQVPVVMSAGSLAFFSPHIVHGSQPNASQALRRALVITYQPGGHPMFKVDAKRDVGF
;
A
#
# COMPACT_ATOMS: atom_id res chain seq x y z
N MET A 1 -12.01 1.45 25.78
CA MET A 1 -12.63 1.23 24.43
C MET A 1 -13.40 -0.07 24.43
N GLN A 2 -14.70 -0.04 24.11
CA GLN A 2 -15.44 -1.27 23.83
C GLN A 2 -14.87 -1.86 22.53
N ARG A 3 -14.53 -3.13 22.54
CA ARG A 3 -13.97 -3.84 21.38
C ARG A 3 -15.04 -3.94 20.29
N GLY A 4 -14.82 -3.34 19.14
CA GLY A 4 -15.69 -3.50 17.99
C GLY A 4 -15.67 -4.95 17.46
N LYS A 5 -16.58 -5.28 16.57
CA LYS A 5 -16.72 -6.63 15.97
C LYS A 5 -15.43 -7.09 15.27
N TYR A 6 -14.67 -6.16 14.68
CA TYR A 6 -13.47 -6.42 13.88
C TYR A 6 -12.16 -6.00 14.59
N GLY A 7 -12.21 -5.68 15.89
CA GLY A 7 -11.02 -5.33 16.67
C GLY A 7 -9.95 -6.43 16.66
N LEU A 8 -8.69 -6.05 16.93
CA LEU A 8 -7.55 -6.97 16.92
C LEU A 8 -7.70 -8.10 17.94
N THR A 9 -7.40 -9.31 17.55
CA THR A 9 -7.22 -10.45 18.47
C THR A 9 -5.88 -10.31 19.24
N ALA A 10 -5.72 -11.08 20.30
CA ALA A 10 -4.46 -11.12 21.04
C ALA A 10 -3.31 -11.68 20.17
N GLU A 11 -3.61 -12.59 19.25
CA GLU A 11 -2.66 -13.18 18.32
C GLU A 11 -2.21 -12.16 17.27
N GLU A 12 -3.15 -11.42 16.68
CA GLU A 12 -2.85 -10.38 15.70
C GLU A 12 -2.00 -9.25 16.31
N ARG A 13 -2.31 -8.83 17.56
CA ARG A 13 -1.47 -7.85 18.27
C ARG A 13 -0.05 -8.35 18.46
N ARG A 14 0.13 -9.62 18.86
CA ARG A 14 1.45 -10.23 19.00
C ARG A 14 2.15 -10.32 17.65
N ALA A 15 1.48 -10.81 16.62
CA ALA A 15 2.06 -10.92 15.28
C ALA A 15 2.51 -9.54 14.74
N TYR A 16 1.68 -8.51 14.92
CA TYR A 16 2.07 -7.15 14.52
C TYR A 16 3.27 -6.62 15.32
N ALA A 17 3.31 -6.88 16.63
CA ALA A 17 4.41 -6.45 17.50
C ALA A 17 5.71 -7.23 17.25
N ASP A 18 5.63 -8.53 17.01
CA ASP A 18 6.80 -9.42 16.89
C ASP A 18 7.29 -9.52 15.45
N ASP A 19 6.37 -9.73 14.50
CA ASP A 19 6.67 -9.97 13.09
C ASP A 19 6.57 -8.71 12.23
N GLY A 20 5.80 -7.71 12.67
CA GLY A 20 5.53 -6.47 11.96
C GLY A 20 4.33 -6.54 11.01
N PHE A 21 3.63 -7.67 10.93
CA PHE A 21 2.47 -7.85 10.07
C PHE A 21 1.59 -9.01 10.54
N PHE A 22 0.35 -9.02 10.07
CA PHE A 22 -0.56 -10.17 10.12
C PHE A 22 -1.53 -10.15 8.94
N VAL A 23 -2.19 -11.28 8.69
CA VAL A 23 -3.15 -11.44 7.59
C VAL A 23 -4.50 -11.91 8.14
N ARG A 24 -5.58 -11.33 7.63
CA ARG A 24 -6.95 -11.82 7.76
C ARG A 24 -7.39 -12.40 6.42
N GLU A 25 -7.44 -13.70 6.35
CA GLU A 25 -7.82 -14.40 5.12
C GLU A 25 -9.31 -14.19 4.82
N ARG A 26 -9.61 -13.87 3.55
CA ARG A 26 -10.99 -13.75 3.00
C ARG A 26 -11.93 -12.91 3.88
N ALA A 27 -11.44 -11.80 4.39
CA ALA A 27 -12.22 -10.87 5.21
C ALA A 27 -13.30 -10.13 4.42
N ILE A 28 -13.10 -10.00 3.10
CA ILE A 28 -14.04 -9.41 2.14
C ILE A 28 -14.61 -10.56 1.29
N GLY A 29 -15.93 -10.58 1.10
CA GLY A 29 -16.63 -11.62 0.35
C GLY A 29 -16.36 -11.54 -1.16
N GLU A 30 -16.58 -12.66 -1.87
CA GLU A 30 -16.29 -12.79 -3.30
C GLU A 30 -17.05 -11.77 -4.15
N GLU A 31 -18.33 -11.56 -3.89
CA GLU A 31 -19.18 -10.58 -4.60
C GLU A 31 -18.64 -9.16 -4.44
N GLU A 32 -18.27 -8.78 -3.23
CA GLU A 32 -17.71 -7.46 -2.93
C GLU A 32 -16.30 -7.29 -3.54
N VAL A 33 -15.50 -8.37 -3.59
CA VAL A 33 -14.21 -8.35 -4.30
C VAL A 33 -14.40 -8.07 -5.79
N GLU A 34 -15.41 -8.66 -6.44
CA GLU A 34 -15.71 -8.36 -7.85
C GLU A 34 -16.12 -6.90 -8.05
N GLU A 35 -16.93 -6.33 -7.15
CA GLU A 35 -17.28 -4.91 -7.20
C GLU A 35 -16.04 -4.02 -7.06
N LEU A 36 -15.11 -4.36 -6.16
CA LEU A 36 -13.84 -3.62 -5.98
C LEU A 36 -12.89 -3.78 -7.17
N ARG A 37 -12.90 -4.94 -7.84
CA ARG A 37 -12.16 -5.17 -9.09
C ARG A 37 -12.67 -4.24 -10.19
N ASP A 38 -13.99 -4.18 -10.39
CA ASP A 38 -14.60 -3.29 -11.36
C ASP A 38 -14.32 -1.82 -11.03
N ALA A 39 -14.44 -1.42 -9.75
CA ALA A 39 -14.11 -0.08 -9.30
C ALA A 39 -12.65 0.29 -9.59
N SER A 40 -11.74 -0.65 -9.39
CA SER A 40 -10.31 -0.46 -9.67
C SER A 40 -10.04 -0.26 -11.15
N GLU A 41 -10.69 -1.01 -12.05
CA GLU A 41 -10.55 -0.80 -13.50
C GLU A 41 -11.22 0.51 -13.95
N CYS A 42 -12.33 0.93 -13.33
CA CYS A 42 -12.90 2.26 -13.53
C CYS A 42 -11.94 3.36 -13.12
N ALA A 43 -11.26 3.22 -11.97
CA ALA A 43 -10.24 4.16 -11.51
C ALA A 43 -9.05 4.24 -12.49
N VAL A 44 -8.58 3.10 -13.00
CA VAL A 44 -7.54 3.04 -14.04
C VAL A 44 -7.98 3.78 -15.29
N ALA A 45 -9.20 3.56 -15.79
CA ALA A 45 -9.73 4.23 -16.97
C ALA A 45 -9.83 5.75 -16.78
N ARG A 46 -10.29 6.21 -15.60
CA ARG A 46 -10.36 7.64 -15.26
C ARG A 46 -8.99 8.28 -15.17
N ALA A 47 -8.03 7.60 -14.52
CA ALA A 47 -6.65 8.07 -14.42
C ALA A 47 -6.02 8.17 -15.82
N ALA A 48 -6.20 7.15 -16.68
CA ALA A 48 -5.65 7.12 -18.04
C ALA A 48 -6.24 8.19 -18.96
N SER A 49 -7.55 8.51 -18.82
CA SER A 49 -8.25 9.53 -19.61
C SER A 49 -8.22 10.92 -18.99
N GLY A 50 -7.69 11.06 -17.79
CA GLY A 50 -7.59 12.33 -17.08
C GLY A 50 -6.71 13.33 -17.84
N VAL A 51 -7.11 14.61 -17.83
CA VAL A 51 -6.26 15.68 -18.39
C VAL A 51 -5.02 15.81 -17.50
N PRO A 52 -3.81 15.67 -18.07
CA PRO A 52 -2.58 15.88 -17.31
C PRO A 52 -2.48 17.30 -16.75
N SER A 53 -2.02 17.44 -15.50
CA SER A 53 -1.78 18.75 -14.87
C SER A 53 -0.45 19.38 -15.30
N GLY A 54 0.31 18.67 -16.13
CA GLY A 54 1.62 19.07 -16.67
C GLY A 54 2.19 17.98 -17.57
N ASP A 55 3.45 18.14 -17.95
CA ASP A 55 4.15 17.12 -18.73
C ASP A 55 4.48 15.88 -17.87
N ASP A 56 4.60 14.73 -18.52
CA ASP A 56 5.16 13.53 -17.88
C ASP A 56 6.60 13.83 -17.41
N TYR A 57 6.97 13.30 -16.26
CA TYR A 57 8.31 13.49 -15.72
C TYR A 57 8.98 12.16 -15.36
N LEU A 58 10.30 12.18 -15.28
CA LEU A 58 11.09 11.00 -14.97
C LEU A 58 11.75 11.16 -13.60
N VAL A 59 11.66 10.12 -12.78
CA VAL A 59 12.46 9.97 -11.57
C VAL A 59 13.19 8.63 -11.65
N ASP A 60 14.51 8.69 -11.72
CA ASP A 60 15.39 7.53 -11.89
C ASP A 60 15.00 6.62 -13.06
N GLY A 61 14.59 7.24 -14.19
CA GLY A 61 14.16 6.53 -15.38
C GLY A 61 12.73 5.99 -15.37
N ASN A 62 12.02 6.09 -14.26
CA ASN A 62 10.61 5.72 -14.16
C ASN A 62 9.72 6.91 -14.51
N ARG A 63 8.69 6.68 -15.31
CA ARG A 63 7.77 7.72 -15.77
C ARG A 63 6.60 7.90 -14.84
N TYR A 64 6.28 9.16 -14.58
CA TYR A 64 5.17 9.62 -13.76
C TYR A 64 4.34 10.64 -14.51
N ARG A 65 3.06 10.75 -14.13
CA ARG A 65 2.09 11.73 -14.64
C ARG A 65 1.20 12.18 -13.52
N GLU A 66 0.92 13.47 -13.45
CA GLU A 66 -0.12 14.01 -12.58
C GLU A 66 -1.40 14.19 -13.42
N ALA A 67 -2.43 13.40 -13.14
CA ALA A 67 -3.72 13.49 -13.82
C ALA A 67 -4.86 13.04 -12.91
N ALA A 68 -6.06 13.57 -13.12
CA ALA A 68 -7.26 13.23 -12.37
C ALA A 68 -7.10 13.37 -10.84
N GLY A 69 -6.24 14.26 -10.35
CA GLY A 69 -5.95 14.42 -8.91
C GLY A 69 -5.07 13.34 -8.30
N SER A 70 -4.38 12.55 -9.13
CA SER A 70 -3.50 11.46 -8.72
C SER A 70 -2.13 11.54 -9.36
N THR A 71 -1.11 11.04 -8.66
CA THR A 71 0.17 10.66 -9.24
C THR A 71 0.05 9.26 -9.84
N ILE A 72 0.27 9.15 -11.14
CA ILE A 72 0.22 7.91 -11.90
C ILE A 72 1.66 7.46 -12.19
N GLN A 73 2.01 6.23 -11.82
CA GLN A 73 3.27 5.62 -12.19
C GLN A 73 3.05 4.60 -13.29
N PHE A 74 3.93 4.62 -14.29
CA PHE A 74 3.90 3.65 -15.39
C PHE A 74 4.91 2.52 -15.17
N GLU A 75 4.73 1.41 -15.86
CA GLU A 75 5.67 0.29 -15.82
C GLU A 75 7.05 0.71 -16.35
N HIS A 76 8.10 0.05 -15.83
CA HIS A 76 9.49 0.44 -16.02
C HIS A 76 10.02 0.22 -17.45
N ARG A 77 9.28 -0.51 -18.30
CA ARG A 77 9.67 -0.67 -19.71
C ARG A 77 9.57 0.68 -20.43
N THR A 78 10.61 1.07 -21.12
CA THR A 78 10.66 2.32 -21.91
C THR A 78 9.46 2.41 -22.84
N GLY A 79 8.72 3.52 -22.78
CA GLY A 79 7.53 3.78 -23.60
C GLY A 79 6.28 2.98 -23.18
N SER A 80 6.29 2.31 -22.04
CA SER A 80 5.08 1.63 -21.53
C SER A 80 4.00 2.65 -21.17
N GLU A 81 2.76 2.40 -21.60
CA GLU A 81 1.57 3.11 -21.17
C GLU A 81 0.79 2.33 -20.09
N THR A 82 1.33 1.20 -19.65
CA THR A 82 0.73 0.38 -18.60
C THR A 82 0.87 1.07 -17.26
N ILE A 83 -0.25 1.37 -16.64
CA ILE A 83 -0.30 1.96 -15.29
C ILE A 83 0.05 0.88 -14.27
N ARG A 84 0.96 1.22 -13.39
CA ARG A 84 1.49 0.39 -12.31
C ARG A 84 0.96 0.79 -10.94
N VAL A 85 0.90 2.11 -10.66
CA VAL A 85 0.42 2.67 -9.39
C VAL A 85 -0.41 3.92 -9.66
N ILE A 86 -1.47 4.08 -8.89
CA ILE A 86 -2.26 5.33 -8.80
C ILE A 86 -2.31 5.74 -7.32
N GLU A 87 -1.92 6.99 -7.00
CA GLU A 87 -1.89 7.55 -5.64
C GLU A 87 -2.29 9.03 -5.62
N PRO A 88 -3.34 9.44 -4.87
CA PRO A 88 -4.37 8.60 -4.26
C PRO A 88 -5.37 8.05 -5.28
N PHE A 89 -6.14 7.00 -4.91
CA PHE A 89 -7.13 6.39 -5.79
C PHE A 89 -8.59 6.57 -5.32
N HIS A 90 -8.82 6.79 -4.03
CA HIS A 90 -10.17 6.70 -3.42
C HIS A 90 -11.21 7.58 -4.14
N HIS A 91 -10.86 8.80 -4.53
CA HIS A 91 -11.75 9.76 -5.16
C HIS A 91 -12.11 9.40 -6.62
N LEU A 92 -11.47 8.40 -7.21
CA LEU A 92 -11.68 7.98 -8.59
C LEU A 92 -12.92 7.08 -8.76
N ASP A 93 -13.41 6.43 -7.71
CA ASP A 93 -14.64 5.66 -7.72
C ASP A 93 -15.28 5.65 -6.32
N PRO A 94 -16.61 5.89 -6.18
CA PRO A 94 -17.26 5.93 -4.88
C PRO A 94 -17.15 4.64 -4.06
N ARG A 95 -17.07 3.47 -4.70
CA ARG A 95 -16.90 2.18 -4.02
C ARG A 95 -15.54 2.08 -3.35
N LEU A 96 -14.51 2.66 -3.98
CA LEU A 96 -13.16 2.74 -3.41
C LEU A 96 -13.10 3.74 -2.24
N ASP A 97 -13.84 4.84 -2.31
CA ASP A 97 -13.94 5.78 -1.19
C ASP A 97 -14.68 5.16 0.01
N HIS A 98 -15.77 4.41 -0.22
CA HIS A 98 -16.49 3.70 0.84
C HIS A 98 -15.62 2.65 1.54
N LEU A 99 -14.71 2.00 0.84
CA LEU A 99 -13.79 1.01 1.43
C LEU A 99 -12.90 1.63 2.51
N ILE A 100 -12.54 2.92 2.39
CA ILE A 100 -11.73 3.63 3.40
C ILE A 100 -12.41 3.64 4.77
N ASP A 101 -13.74 3.63 4.81
CA ASP A 101 -14.54 3.64 6.05
C ASP A 101 -14.97 2.23 6.50
N ASP A 102 -14.54 1.18 5.79
CA ASP A 102 -14.94 -0.19 6.13
C ASP A 102 -14.46 -0.60 7.53
N PRO A 103 -15.37 -1.01 8.44
CA PRO A 103 -15.00 -1.38 9.80
C PRO A 103 -14.02 -2.54 9.90
N ARG A 104 -13.94 -3.42 8.88
CA ARG A 104 -12.96 -4.51 8.80
C ARG A 104 -11.52 -4.00 8.68
N LEU A 105 -11.35 -2.83 8.09
CA LEU A 105 -10.07 -2.14 7.94
C LEU A 105 -9.85 -1.17 9.11
N VAL A 106 -10.87 -0.37 9.41
CA VAL A 106 -10.79 0.77 10.31
C VAL A 106 -10.64 0.36 11.79
N GLU A 107 -11.39 -0.63 12.27
CA GLU A 107 -11.31 -1.02 13.67
C GLU A 107 -9.92 -1.53 14.08
N PRO A 108 -9.27 -2.44 13.31
CA PRO A 108 -7.90 -2.84 13.60
C PRO A 108 -6.89 -1.69 13.44
N ALA A 109 -7.04 -0.90 12.37
CA ALA A 109 -6.16 0.23 12.11
C ALA A 109 -6.21 1.27 13.24
N ARG A 110 -7.39 1.57 13.79
CA ARG A 110 -7.58 2.47 14.93
C ARG A 110 -6.77 2.02 16.15
N GLU A 111 -6.78 0.73 16.44
CA GLU A 111 -6.00 0.19 17.54
C GLU A 111 -4.48 0.29 17.28
N LEU A 112 -4.04 0.10 16.03
CA LEU A 112 -2.63 0.22 15.64
C LEU A 112 -2.17 1.69 15.62
N VAL A 113 -3.02 2.61 15.18
CA VAL A 113 -2.78 4.06 15.25
C VAL A 113 -2.71 4.53 16.70
N GLY A 114 -3.46 3.88 17.60
CA GLY A 114 -3.52 4.26 19.01
C GLY A 114 -4.27 5.58 19.25
N ASP A 115 -5.31 5.86 18.45
CA ASP A 115 -6.15 7.05 18.57
C ASP A 115 -7.61 6.68 18.33
N GLU A 116 -8.55 7.36 19.03
CA GLU A 116 -9.98 7.13 18.84
C GLU A 116 -10.46 7.66 17.48
N ARG A 117 -9.89 8.77 17.03
CA ARG A 117 -10.17 9.35 15.73
C ARG A 117 -9.00 9.08 14.80
N ILE A 118 -9.30 8.46 13.68
CA ILE A 118 -8.31 8.22 12.62
C ILE A 118 -8.77 8.86 11.31
N ALA A 119 -7.81 9.10 10.44
CA ALA A 119 -8.02 9.68 9.13
C ALA A 119 -7.21 8.89 8.10
N LEU A 120 -7.54 9.08 6.83
CA LEU A 120 -6.74 8.60 5.72
C LEU A 120 -5.43 9.40 5.66
N PHE A 121 -4.29 8.72 5.62
CA PHE A 121 -2.99 9.33 5.33
C PHE A 121 -2.70 9.31 3.84
N THR A 122 -2.71 8.12 3.23
CA THR A 122 -2.59 7.93 1.78
C THR A 122 -3.23 6.61 1.37
N ASP A 123 -3.48 6.48 0.07
CA ASP A 123 -3.99 5.24 -0.52
C ASP A 123 -3.39 5.02 -1.90
N LYS A 124 -3.06 3.75 -2.22
CA LYS A 124 -2.38 3.34 -3.45
C LYS A 124 -3.08 2.16 -4.09
N LEU A 125 -3.46 2.28 -5.34
CA LEU A 125 -3.85 1.15 -6.18
C LEU A 125 -2.61 0.61 -6.88
N ASN A 126 -2.18 -0.58 -6.47
CA ASN A 126 -1.02 -1.27 -7.03
C ASN A 126 -1.47 -2.32 -8.04
N LEU A 127 -0.95 -2.22 -9.24
CA LEU A 127 -1.30 -3.06 -10.37
C LEU A 127 -0.08 -3.85 -10.84
N LYS A 128 -0.19 -5.18 -10.90
CA LYS A 128 0.79 -6.03 -11.57
C LYS A 128 0.10 -6.78 -12.70
N ARG A 129 0.15 -6.21 -13.89
CA ARG A 129 -0.40 -6.83 -15.09
C ARG A 129 0.37 -8.11 -15.45
N PRO A 130 -0.27 -9.11 -16.09
CA PRO A 130 0.37 -10.37 -16.46
C PRO A 130 1.66 -10.14 -17.24
N ARG A 131 2.75 -10.78 -16.84
CA ARG A 131 4.07 -10.74 -17.49
C ARG A 131 4.72 -9.36 -17.64
N GLU A 132 4.07 -8.29 -17.21
CA GLU A 132 4.53 -6.91 -17.36
C GLU A 132 4.80 -6.23 -16.01
N GLY A 133 4.07 -6.63 -14.96
CA GLY A 133 4.16 -6.03 -13.64
C GLY A 133 5.58 -6.10 -13.07
N SER A 134 6.24 -4.95 -12.93
CA SER A 134 7.61 -4.82 -12.43
C SER A 134 7.70 -5.10 -10.93
N ARG A 135 8.92 -5.41 -10.46
CA ARG A 135 9.20 -5.56 -9.02
C ARG A 135 9.00 -4.24 -8.27
N PHE A 136 8.69 -4.35 -6.98
CA PHE A 136 8.93 -3.31 -5.99
C PHE A 136 10.20 -3.67 -5.21
N ARG A 137 11.19 -2.79 -5.23
CA ARG A 137 12.46 -2.99 -4.52
C ARG A 137 12.21 -3.02 -3.01
N TRP A 138 13.12 -3.61 -2.25
CA TRP A 138 13.07 -3.59 -0.79
C TRP A 138 13.08 -2.15 -0.28
N HIS A 139 12.08 -1.80 0.51
CA HIS A 139 11.93 -0.48 1.11
C HIS A 139 11.09 -0.56 2.39
N GLN A 140 11.18 0.49 3.18
CA GLN A 140 10.23 0.83 4.22
C GLN A 140 9.37 1.97 3.68
N ASP A 141 8.12 2.10 4.13
CA ASP A 141 7.30 3.27 3.77
C ASP A 141 7.72 4.52 4.56
N SER A 142 8.21 4.32 5.77
CA SER A 142 8.59 5.39 6.70
C SER A 142 9.54 6.45 6.15
N PRO A 143 10.59 6.13 5.37
CA PRO A 143 11.46 7.16 4.78
C PRO A 143 10.75 8.14 3.86
N TYR A 144 9.70 7.67 3.14
CA TYR A 144 8.91 8.52 2.25
C TYR A 144 8.08 9.56 3.04
N TRP A 145 7.72 9.25 4.29
CA TRP A 145 6.77 9.99 5.10
C TRP A 145 7.42 10.81 6.22
N ALA A 146 8.71 10.60 6.47
CA ALA A 146 9.44 11.19 7.59
C ALA A 146 9.42 12.73 7.64
N HIS A 147 9.29 13.38 6.47
CA HIS A 147 9.20 14.85 6.39
C HIS A 147 7.77 15.37 6.58
N PHE A 148 6.76 14.50 6.55
CA PHE A 148 5.34 14.87 6.61
C PHE A 148 4.71 14.54 7.95
N PHE A 149 5.16 13.48 8.61
CA PHE A 149 4.58 13.02 9.86
C PHE A 149 5.66 12.52 10.84
N PRO A 150 5.69 13.02 12.08
CA PRO A 150 6.77 12.71 13.02
C PRO A 150 6.64 11.34 13.70
N GLU A 151 5.40 10.85 13.92
CA GLU A 151 5.11 9.61 14.65
C GLU A 151 4.87 8.45 13.67
N LEU A 152 5.85 8.15 12.83
CA LEU A 152 5.74 7.20 11.72
C LEU A 152 5.15 5.83 12.10
N HIS A 153 5.45 5.34 13.33
CA HIS A 153 4.93 4.08 13.83
C HIS A 153 3.39 4.05 13.97
N ARG A 154 2.74 5.20 13.94
CA ARG A 154 1.29 5.37 13.99
C ARG A 154 0.62 5.42 12.61
N LEU A 155 1.33 5.00 11.56
CA LEU A 155 0.86 4.97 10.17
C LEU A 155 0.74 3.51 9.66
N PRO A 156 -0.14 2.68 10.23
CA PRO A 156 -0.29 1.30 9.77
C PRO A 156 -0.82 1.25 8.34
N ASN A 157 -0.29 0.31 7.57
CA ASN A 157 -0.78 -0.05 6.25
C ASN A 157 -1.79 -1.19 6.33
N VAL A 158 -2.83 -1.09 5.52
CA VAL A 158 -3.78 -2.16 5.27
C VAL A 158 -3.80 -2.45 3.77
N MET A 159 -3.32 -3.61 3.36
CA MET A 159 -3.39 -4.05 1.97
C MET A 159 -4.59 -4.97 1.78
N VAL A 160 -5.45 -4.62 0.84
CA VAL A 160 -6.59 -5.42 0.38
C VAL A 160 -6.16 -6.15 -0.89
N SER A 161 -6.13 -7.48 -0.87
CA SER A 161 -5.83 -8.29 -2.05
C SER A 161 -7.09 -8.48 -2.89
N LEU A 162 -7.12 -7.91 -4.09
CA LEU A 162 -8.26 -8.06 -4.99
C LEU A 162 -8.16 -9.34 -5.84
N ASP A 163 -6.97 -9.88 -6.01
CA ASP A 163 -6.70 -11.13 -6.72
C ASP A 163 -5.90 -12.05 -5.80
N ASP A 164 -5.92 -13.35 -6.09
CA ASP A 164 -5.02 -14.27 -5.40
C ASP A 164 -3.58 -13.82 -5.59
N ALA A 165 -2.86 -13.67 -4.50
CA ALA A 165 -1.48 -13.24 -4.47
C ALA A 165 -0.57 -14.40 -4.09
N HIS A 166 0.36 -14.75 -4.96
CA HIS A 166 1.33 -15.82 -4.77
C HIS A 166 2.70 -15.42 -5.33
N GLU A 167 3.72 -16.21 -5.08
CA GLU A 167 5.08 -15.88 -5.48
C GLU A 167 5.23 -15.63 -6.98
N GLY A 168 4.57 -16.44 -7.81
CA GLY A 168 4.65 -16.37 -9.27
C GLY A 168 4.02 -15.10 -9.86
N ASN A 169 3.07 -14.44 -9.17
CA ASN A 169 2.48 -13.16 -9.61
C ASN A 169 2.97 -11.94 -8.80
N GLY A 170 4.02 -12.12 -7.99
CA GLY A 170 4.68 -11.06 -7.26
C GLY A 170 3.87 -10.60 -6.04
N CYS A 171 3.47 -11.52 -5.17
CA CYS A 171 2.87 -11.21 -3.87
C CYS A 171 3.79 -10.30 -3.05
N LEU A 172 3.23 -9.66 -2.03
CA LEU A 172 4.01 -8.93 -1.04
C LEU A 172 5.03 -9.88 -0.39
N ARG A 173 6.24 -9.40 -0.17
CA ARG A 173 7.27 -10.04 0.64
C ARG A 173 7.69 -9.09 1.73
N VAL A 174 7.89 -9.59 2.92
CA VAL A 174 8.34 -8.83 4.08
C VAL A 174 9.57 -9.46 4.69
N ILE A 175 10.42 -8.66 5.31
CA ILE A 175 11.51 -9.15 6.18
C ILE A 175 10.93 -9.17 7.59
N ARG A 176 10.68 -10.37 8.10
CA ARG A 176 10.03 -10.60 9.39
C ARG A 176 10.78 -9.90 10.52
N GLY A 177 10.06 -9.12 11.33
CA GLY A 177 10.61 -8.45 12.50
C GLY A 177 11.51 -7.25 12.21
N SER A 178 11.78 -6.90 10.94
CA SER A 178 12.63 -5.77 10.57
C SER A 178 12.15 -4.43 11.09
N HIS A 179 10.83 -4.25 11.27
CA HIS A 179 10.21 -3.04 11.81
C HIS A 179 10.73 -2.64 13.20
N ARG A 180 11.22 -3.61 14.00
CA ARG A 180 11.77 -3.36 15.34
C ARG A 180 13.10 -2.61 15.32
N GLN A 181 13.76 -2.54 14.18
CA GLN A 181 14.99 -1.78 13.99
C GLN A 181 14.74 -0.29 13.70
N GLY A 182 13.45 0.12 13.56
CA GLY A 182 13.09 1.49 13.17
C GLY A 182 13.47 1.79 11.72
N LEU A 183 13.92 3.02 11.46
CA LEU A 183 14.38 3.44 10.14
C LEU A 183 15.76 2.84 9.84
N LEU A 184 15.84 2.08 8.76
CA LEU A 184 17.08 1.52 8.26
C LEU A 184 17.74 2.47 7.24
N PRO A 185 19.07 2.38 7.05
CA PRO A 185 19.77 3.15 6.03
C PRO A 185 19.20 2.91 4.62
N GLY A 186 19.14 3.96 3.83
CA GLY A 186 18.82 3.89 2.41
C GLY A 186 20.04 3.69 1.53
N LEU A 187 19.82 3.28 0.28
CA LEU A 187 20.88 3.08 -0.70
C LEU A 187 21.49 4.41 -1.17
N GLU A 188 22.73 4.64 -0.82
CA GLU A 188 23.46 5.82 -1.30
C GLU A 188 23.83 5.70 -2.78
N GLY A 189 23.89 6.84 -3.50
CA GLY A 189 24.36 6.90 -4.89
C GLY A 189 23.51 6.18 -5.93
N GLN A 190 22.28 5.78 -5.58
CA GLN A 190 21.35 5.04 -6.45
C GLN A 190 20.31 5.92 -7.12
N GLY A 191 20.60 7.20 -7.35
CA GLY A 191 19.66 8.20 -7.88
C GLY A 191 18.85 8.92 -6.81
N VAL A 192 17.80 9.62 -7.23
CA VAL A 192 16.94 10.44 -6.34
C VAL A 192 16.15 9.55 -5.37
N LEU A 193 15.67 8.39 -5.84
CA LEU A 193 14.90 7.45 -5.04
C LEU A 193 15.78 6.49 -4.23
N GLY A 194 17.09 6.48 -4.46
CA GLY A 194 18.02 5.57 -3.79
C GLY A 194 17.89 5.60 -2.26
N PRO A 195 17.89 6.77 -1.62
CA PRO A 195 17.74 6.86 -0.16
C PRO A 195 16.43 6.32 0.39
N LEU A 196 15.42 6.16 -0.46
CA LEU A 196 14.10 5.63 -0.10
C LEU A 196 14.03 4.10 -0.19
N PHE A 197 15.00 3.45 -0.85
CA PHE A 197 15.13 1.99 -0.86
C PHE A 197 16.06 1.55 0.27
N THR A 198 15.64 0.56 1.03
CA THR A 198 16.43 0.06 2.15
C THR A 198 17.72 -0.61 1.65
N ASP A 199 18.86 -0.27 2.27
CA ASP A 199 20.13 -0.92 1.99
C ASP A 199 20.06 -2.40 2.40
N PRO A 200 20.32 -3.36 1.49
CA PRO A 200 20.35 -4.78 1.81
C PRO A 200 21.33 -5.16 2.94
N ALA A 201 22.36 -4.35 3.18
CA ALA A 201 23.26 -4.56 4.32
C ALA A 201 22.58 -4.35 5.69
N GLY A 202 21.41 -3.70 5.71
CA GLY A 202 20.64 -3.41 6.93
C GLY A 202 19.67 -4.52 7.37
N PHE A 203 19.51 -5.61 6.60
CA PHE A 203 18.59 -6.71 6.94
C PHE A 203 19.05 -8.04 6.33
N ASP A 204 18.56 -9.16 6.87
CA ASP A 204 18.83 -10.49 6.31
C ASP A 204 17.72 -10.89 5.33
N GLU A 205 18.05 -11.00 4.03
CA GLU A 205 17.10 -11.46 3.01
C GLU A 205 16.63 -12.92 3.22
N ASN A 206 17.32 -13.73 4.02
CA ASN A 206 16.86 -15.08 4.35
C ASN A 206 15.64 -15.08 5.28
N GLU A 207 15.41 -13.98 6.00
CA GLU A 207 14.21 -13.77 6.84
C GLU A 207 12.99 -13.31 6.03
N GLN A 208 13.09 -13.28 4.70
CA GLN A 208 11.97 -12.92 3.85
C GLN A 208 10.82 -13.93 3.95
N VAL A 209 9.62 -13.40 4.06
CA VAL A 209 8.38 -14.18 4.06
C VAL A 209 7.51 -13.73 2.90
N PRO A 210 7.13 -14.65 1.97
CA PRO A 210 6.11 -14.33 0.98
C PRO A 210 4.74 -14.29 1.66
N VAL A 211 4.04 -13.18 1.52
CA VAL A 211 2.68 -13.00 2.04
C VAL A 211 1.71 -13.47 0.95
N VAL A 212 1.50 -14.78 0.92
CA VAL A 212 0.53 -15.43 0.03
C VAL A 212 -0.86 -15.21 0.58
N MET A 213 -1.79 -14.73 -0.24
CA MET A 213 -3.15 -14.39 0.18
C MET A 213 -4.17 -14.76 -0.89
N SER A 214 -5.32 -15.24 -0.47
CA SER A 214 -6.50 -15.34 -1.34
C SER A 214 -7.09 -13.95 -1.62
N ALA A 215 -7.81 -13.81 -2.73
CA ALA A 215 -8.60 -12.60 -2.98
C ALA A 215 -9.56 -12.32 -1.81
N GLY A 216 -9.75 -11.06 -1.46
CA GLY A 216 -10.53 -10.60 -0.31
C GLY A 216 -9.79 -10.64 1.03
N SER A 217 -8.52 -11.06 1.07
CA SER A 217 -7.71 -11.04 2.29
C SER A 217 -7.15 -9.64 2.57
N LEU A 218 -6.91 -9.37 3.85
CA LEU A 218 -6.34 -8.12 4.37
C LEU A 218 -5.00 -8.40 5.01
N ALA A 219 -3.94 -7.69 4.59
CA ALA A 219 -2.66 -7.71 5.30
C ALA A 219 -2.44 -6.36 6.00
N PHE A 220 -2.25 -6.41 7.31
CA PHE A 220 -1.89 -5.25 8.13
C PHE A 220 -0.39 -5.29 8.39
N PHE A 221 0.32 -4.21 8.07
CA PHE A 221 1.76 -4.18 8.25
C PHE A 221 2.30 -2.83 8.69
N SER A 222 3.39 -2.88 9.44
CA SER A 222 4.07 -1.70 9.98
C SER A 222 4.70 -0.86 8.86
N PRO A 223 4.67 0.48 8.94
CA PRO A 223 5.37 1.35 8.01
C PRO A 223 6.90 1.17 8.08
N HIS A 224 7.41 0.62 9.18
CA HIS A 224 8.83 0.33 9.36
C HIS A 224 9.26 -1.07 8.87
N ILE A 225 8.31 -1.94 8.45
CA ILE A 225 8.71 -3.26 7.95
C ILE A 225 9.38 -3.12 6.58
N VAL A 226 10.52 -3.77 6.40
CA VAL A 226 11.16 -3.88 5.08
C VAL A 226 10.31 -4.80 4.23
N HIS A 227 9.84 -4.29 3.11
CA HIS A 227 8.99 -5.05 2.21
C HIS A 227 9.29 -4.76 0.74
N GLY A 228 8.77 -5.63 -0.11
CA GLY A 228 8.95 -5.53 -1.56
C GLY A 228 8.12 -6.58 -2.28
N SER A 229 8.36 -6.75 -3.56
CA SER A 229 7.74 -7.84 -4.32
C SER A 229 8.50 -8.12 -5.61
N GLN A 230 8.46 -9.37 -6.04
CA GLN A 230 9.02 -9.80 -7.32
C GLN A 230 8.14 -9.34 -8.51
N PRO A 231 8.63 -9.39 -9.75
CA PRO A 231 7.80 -9.17 -10.93
C PRO A 231 6.63 -10.16 -11.01
N ASN A 232 5.59 -9.80 -11.76
CA ASN A 232 4.54 -10.74 -12.13
C ASN A 232 4.98 -11.54 -13.37
N ALA A 233 5.44 -12.76 -13.16
CA ALA A 233 5.81 -13.70 -14.23
C ALA A 233 4.63 -14.56 -14.73
N SER A 234 3.46 -14.45 -14.06
CA SER A 234 2.28 -15.28 -14.35
C SER A 234 1.40 -14.69 -15.46
N GLN A 235 0.35 -15.43 -15.81
CA GLN A 235 -0.73 -14.99 -16.70
C GLN A 235 -1.88 -14.29 -15.96
N ALA A 236 -1.86 -14.27 -14.63
CA ALA A 236 -2.91 -13.69 -13.81
C ALA A 236 -2.60 -12.23 -13.44
N LEU A 237 -3.66 -11.45 -13.28
CA LEU A 237 -3.57 -10.12 -12.68
C LEU A 237 -3.22 -10.23 -11.18
N ARG A 238 -2.60 -9.19 -10.64
CA ARG A 238 -2.47 -9.01 -9.20
C ARG A 238 -2.70 -7.54 -8.85
N ARG A 239 -3.92 -7.22 -8.45
CA ARG A 239 -4.33 -5.90 -7.97
C ARG A 239 -4.37 -5.90 -6.45
N ALA A 240 -3.90 -4.83 -5.85
CA ALA A 240 -4.01 -4.62 -4.42
C ALA A 240 -4.24 -3.13 -4.13
N LEU A 241 -5.13 -2.87 -3.17
CA LEU A 241 -5.32 -1.54 -2.60
C LEU A 241 -4.50 -1.47 -1.31
N VAL A 242 -3.69 -0.44 -1.14
CA VAL A 242 -2.94 -0.19 0.09
C VAL A 242 -3.43 1.11 0.68
N ILE A 243 -4.02 1.05 1.86
CA ILE A 243 -4.60 2.17 2.58
C ILE A 243 -3.78 2.38 3.84
N THR A 244 -3.30 3.59 4.06
CA THR A 244 -2.54 3.97 5.25
C THR A 244 -3.37 4.92 6.09
N TYR A 245 -3.58 4.57 7.35
CA TYR A 245 -4.30 5.42 8.30
C TYR A 245 -3.35 6.23 9.18
N GLN A 246 -3.85 7.32 9.73
CA GLN A 246 -3.16 8.23 10.63
C GLN A 246 -4.07 8.71 11.77
N PRO A 247 -3.53 9.34 12.84
CA PRO A 247 -4.36 10.06 13.80
C PRO A 247 -5.23 11.12 13.13
N GLY A 248 -6.45 11.34 13.67
CA GLY A 248 -7.38 12.32 13.11
C GLY A 248 -6.86 13.74 13.18
N GLY A 249 -7.36 14.59 12.28
CA GLY A 249 -7.05 16.03 12.25
C GLY A 249 -5.81 16.42 11.43
N HIS A 250 -5.06 15.47 10.89
CA HIS A 250 -3.91 15.72 10.02
C HIS A 250 -4.31 15.70 8.53
N PRO A 251 -3.62 16.46 7.65
CA PRO A 251 -3.85 16.40 6.22
C PRO A 251 -3.37 15.06 5.64
N MET A 252 -3.92 14.68 4.50
CA MET A 252 -3.44 13.54 3.72
C MET A 252 -2.03 13.82 3.17
N PHE A 253 -1.30 12.74 2.89
CA PHE A 253 0.01 12.81 2.24
C PHE A 253 -0.09 13.43 0.84
N LYS A 254 0.72 14.45 0.56
CA LYS A 254 0.77 15.19 -0.72
C LYS A 254 -0.52 15.90 -1.14
N VAL A 255 -1.55 15.91 -0.31
CA VAL A 255 -2.83 16.56 -0.62
C VAL A 255 -3.17 17.52 0.51
N ASP A 256 -3.43 18.80 0.17
CA ASP A 256 -3.87 19.80 1.17
C ASP A 256 -5.37 19.62 1.48
N ALA A 257 -5.73 18.42 1.90
CA ALA A 257 -7.08 18.05 2.31
C ALA A 257 -7.02 17.04 3.46
N LYS A 258 -8.09 16.99 4.25
CA LYS A 258 -8.27 16.00 5.32
C LYS A 258 -9.38 15.04 4.90
N ARG A 259 -9.20 13.77 5.15
CA ARG A 259 -10.21 12.73 4.96
C ARG A 259 -10.34 11.96 6.28
N ASP A 260 -11.16 12.49 7.18
CA ASP A 260 -11.49 11.77 8.41
C ASP A 260 -12.26 10.49 8.06
N VAL A 261 -12.02 9.43 8.84
CA VAL A 261 -12.73 8.16 8.68
C VAL A 261 -14.06 8.25 9.41
N GLY A 262 -15.14 8.10 8.66
CA GLY A 262 -16.50 8.17 9.18
C GLY A 262 -16.91 6.91 9.94
N PHE A 263 -17.72 7.09 10.97
CA PHE A 263 -18.58 6.10 11.62
C PHE A 263 -19.96 6.69 11.81
#